data_9bad84c7843a9dcdc6cccbb151e2e47c
#
_entry.id   9bad84c7843a9dcdc6cccbb151e2e47c
#
_cell.length_a   1.000
_cell.length_b   1.000
_cell.length_c   1.000
_cell.angle_alpha   90.00
_cell.angle_beta   90.00
_cell.angle_gamma   90.00
#
_symmetry.space_group_name_H-M   'P 1'
#
loop_
_entity.id
_entity.type
_entity.pdbx_description
1 polymer ?
#
loop_
_entity_poly.entity_id
_entity_poly.type
_entity_poly.pdbx_seq_one_letter_code
_entity_poly.pdbx_strand_id
1 'polypeptide(L)'
;MAASMNQWFTRIGKLGIGLVAAGSILPLVLYNVDGGQRAVIFDRFKGVRQTVVGEGTHFIIPWVQKPIIYDIRSKPRNVPVMTGSKDLQTVNITLRILYRPQADLLPKIYSNLGFDYEERVLPSITTEVLKAVVAQFDASELITQRELVSQRVNDSLTERAASFGILLDDIALTQISFTSEFSAAVEAKQVAQQEAERARFLVEKAEQQKMAAVISAEGDSEAAKMLAKSFGSSGDGLIELRRIEAAEDIAYQLGKNRNVSYLPDGVNALLNLPSMG
;
A
#
# COMPACT_ATOMS: atom_id res chain seq x y z
N MET A 1 -67.98 -29.30 50.56
CA MET A 1 -67.58 -28.69 49.30
C MET A 1 -66.47 -27.67 49.41
N ALA A 2 -66.27 -26.95 50.52
CA ALA A 2 -65.22 -25.90 50.62
C ALA A 2 -63.77 -26.47 50.73
N ALA A 3 -63.56 -27.64 51.26
CA ALA A 3 -62.20 -28.24 51.47
C ALA A 3 -61.58 -28.75 50.15
N SER A 4 -62.37 -29.21 49.20
CA SER A 4 -61.85 -29.64 47.88
C SER A 4 -61.47 -28.46 46.97
N MET A 5 -62.10 -27.32 47.11
CA MET A 5 -61.83 -26.11 46.35
C MET A 5 -60.52 -25.45 46.79
N ASN A 6 -60.20 -25.49 48.09
CA ASN A 6 -58.97 -24.95 48.66
C ASN A 6 -57.73 -25.75 48.21
N GLN A 7 -57.88 -27.08 48.09
CA GLN A 7 -56.80 -27.96 47.59
C GLN A 7 -56.53 -27.74 46.12
N TRP A 8 -57.56 -27.38 45.34
CA TRP A 8 -57.41 -27.05 43.88
C TRP A 8 -56.68 -25.73 43.70
N PHE A 9 -57.01 -24.69 44.46
CA PHE A 9 -56.31 -23.39 44.41
C PHE A 9 -54.87 -23.50 44.89
N THR A 10 -54.54 -24.30 45.86
CA THR A 10 -53.16 -24.53 46.32
C THR A 10 -52.35 -25.32 45.30
N ARG A 11 -52.95 -26.24 44.53
CA ARG A 11 -52.28 -26.94 43.42
C ARG A 11 -52.01 -26.01 42.24
N ILE A 12 -52.97 -25.20 41.87
CA ILE A 12 -52.83 -24.19 40.79
C ILE A 12 -51.76 -23.16 41.21
N GLY A 13 -51.79 -22.69 42.45
CA GLY A 13 -50.78 -21.76 42.97
C GLY A 13 -49.36 -22.36 42.96
N LYS A 14 -49.21 -23.64 43.36
CA LYS A 14 -47.91 -24.34 43.28
C LYS A 14 -47.43 -24.53 41.82
N LEU A 15 -48.35 -24.85 40.90
CA LEU A 15 -48.06 -24.94 39.47
C LEU A 15 -47.67 -23.58 38.89
N GLY A 16 -48.35 -22.52 39.28
CA GLY A 16 -48.01 -21.15 38.87
C GLY A 16 -46.61 -20.70 39.34
N ILE A 17 -46.29 -20.95 40.62
CA ILE A 17 -44.97 -20.67 41.18
C ILE A 17 -43.87 -21.51 40.48
N GLY A 18 -44.19 -22.80 40.19
CA GLY A 18 -43.28 -23.69 39.47
C GLY A 18 -43.01 -23.20 38.04
N LEU A 19 -44.01 -22.70 37.34
CA LEU A 19 -43.89 -22.13 35.97
C LEU A 19 -43.08 -20.81 35.98
N VAL A 20 -43.33 -19.94 36.95
CA VAL A 20 -42.54 -18.70 37.10
C VAL A 20 -41.10 -19.00 37.46
N ALA A 21 -40.84 -19.94 38.35
CA ALA A 21 -39.48 -20.38 38.70
C ALA A 21 -38.76 -21.02 37.50
N ALA A 22 -39.46 -21.88 36.73
CA ALA A 22 -38.91 -22.46 35.51
C ALA A 22 -38.62 -21.38 34.43
N GLY A 23 -39.53 -20.42 34.26
CA GLY A 23 -39.38 -19.33 33.33
C GLY A 23 -38.21 -18.37 33.66
N SER A 24 -37.93 -18.19 34.94
CA SER A 24 -36.79 -17.34 35.38
C SER A 24 -35.45 -18.08 35.29
N ILE A 25 -35.41 -19.40 35.30
CA ILE A 25 -34.19 -20.21 35.19
C ILE A 25 -33.79 -20.45 33.71
N LEU A 26 -34.76 -20.56 32.81
CA LEU A 26 -34.53 -20.81 31.37
C LEU A 26 -33.51 -19.86 30.73
N PRO A 27 -33.56 -18.51 30.89
CA PRO A 27 -32.59 -17.61 30.32
C PRO A 27 -31.19 -17.72 30.94
N LEU A 28 -31.05 -18.30 32.12
CA LEU A 28 -29.74 -18.55 32.74
C LEU A 28 -29.08 -19.83 32.24
N VAL A 29 -29.87 -20.78 31.73
CA VAL A 29 -29.39 -22.08 31.25
C VAL A 29 -29.03 -22.08 29.79
N LEU A 30 -29.66 -21.19 29.03
CA LEU A 30 -29.43 -21.05 27.60
C LEU A 30 -28.44 -19.90 27.30
N TYR A 31 -27.46 -20.16 26.45
CA TYR A 31 -26.61 -19.12 25.87
C TYR A 31 -26.56 -19.28 24.37
N ASN A 32 -26.45 -18.17 23.69
CA ASN A 32 -26.35 -18.11 22.23
C ASN A 32 -24.91 -17.81 21.83
N VAL A 33 -24.44 -18.50 20.80
CA VAL A 33 -23.17 -18.24 20.12
C VAL A 33 -23.51 -17.76 18.72
N ASP A 34 -23.18 -16.52 18.41
CA ASP A 34 -23.48 -15.91 17.13
C ASP A 34 -22.61 -16.49 16.00
N GLY A 35 -23.05 -16.30 14.75
CA GLY A 35 -22.30 -16.73 13.58
C GLY A 35 -20.90 -16.08 13.53
N GLY A 36 -19.85 -16.88 13.30
CA GLY A 36 -18.46 -16.42 13.33
C GLY A 36 -17.86 -16.32 14.74
N GLN A 37 -18.55 -16.84 15.75
CA GLN A 37 -18.03 -16.97 17.10
C GLN A 37 -17.92 -18.43 17.51
N ARG A 38 -17.09 -18.71 18.50
CA ARG A 38 -16.95 -20.02 19.15
C ARG A 38 -16.92 -19.84 20.66
N ALA A 39 -17.48 -20.79 21.36
CA ALA A 39 -17.48 -20.74 22.80
C ALA A 39 -16.59 -21.86 23.42
N VAL A 40 -15.81 -21.45 24.42
CA VAL A 40 -15.05 -22.36 25.28
C VAL A 40 -15.75 -22.40 26.64
N ILE A 41 -16.07 -23.58 27.14
CA ILE A 41 -16.74 -23.76 28.42
C ILE A 41 -15.69 -23.91 29.49
N PHE A 42 -15.72 -23.01 30.47
CA PHE A 42 -14.96 -23.14 31.70
C PHE A 42 -15.88 -23.76 32.80
N ASP A 43 -15.49 -24.92 33.29
CA ASP A 43 -16.17 -25.63 34.36
C ASP A 43 -15.39 -25.43 35.65
N ARG A 44 -16.06 -25.03 36.73
CA ARG A 44 -15.41 -24.76 38.02
C ARG A 44 -14.79 -26.01 38.67
N PHE A 45 -15.27 -27.19 38.33
CA PHE A 45 -14.77 -28.46 38.89
C PHE A 45 -13.75 -29.14 37.99
N LYS A 46 -13.96 -29.11 36.69
CA LYS A 46 -13.13 -29.81 35.69
C LYS A 46 -12.15 -28.92 34.95
N GLY A 47 -12.24 -27.60 35.17
CA GLY A 47 -11.42 -26.65 34.44
C GLY A 47 -11.92 -26.38 33.00
N VAL A 48 -11.02 -26.04 32.10
CA VAL A 48 -11.33 -25.74 30.71
C VAL A 48 -11.67 -27.00 29.94
N ARG A 49 -12.85 -27.05 29.32
CA ARG A 49 -13.19 -28.15 28.42
C ARG A 49 -12.39 -28.05 27.14
N GLN A 50 -11.87 -29.19 26.67
CA GLN A 50 -11.11 -29.25 25.42
C GLN A 50 -11.99 -29.14 24.16
N THR A 51 -13.32 -29.33 24.33
CA THR A 51 -14.27 -29.23 23.22
C THR A 51 -14.71 -27.79 23.00
N VAL A 52 -14.58 -27.30 21.79
CA VAL A 52 -15.08 -25.99 21.35
C VAL A 52 -16.54 -26.15 20.93
N VAL A 53 -17.38 -25.23 21.39
CA VAL A 53 -18.80 -25.22 21.05
C VAL A 53 -18.99 -24.32 19.84
N GLY A 54 -19.73 -24.83 18.84
CA GLY A 54 -20.05 -24.10 17.61
C GLY A 54 -21.12 -23.02 17.81
N GLU A 55 -21.48 -22.40 16.72
CA GLU A 55 -22.58 -21.44 16.62
C GLU A 55 -23.94 -22.10 16.91
N GLY A 56 -24.86 -21.31 17.45
CA GLY A 56 -26.20 -21.73 17.85
C GLY A 56 -26.48 -21.59 19.31
N THR A 57 -27.65 -22.09 19.74
CA THR A 57 -28.09 -22.04 21.13
C THR A 57 -27.70 -23.32 21.87
N HIS A 58 -27.01 -23.17 22.98
CA HIS A 58 -26.50 -24.28 23.79
C HIS A 58 -26.94 -24.15 25.22
N PHE A 59 -26.88 -25.30 25.93
CA PHE A 59 -27.22 -25.40 27.34
C PHE A 59 -25.97 -25.34 28.21
N ILE A 60 -26.07 -24.60 29.32
CA ILE A 60 -25.04 -24.57 30.37
C ILE A 60 -25.68 -24.84 31.74
N ILE A 61 -24.88 -25.31 32.66
CA ILE A 61 -25.27 -25.41 34.05
C ILE A 61 -24.88 -24.10 34.74
N PRO A 62 -25.87 -23.24 35.10
CA PRO A 62 -25.59 -21.97 35.76
C PRO A 62 -24.80 -22.20 37.05
N TRP A 63 -23.94 -21.24 37.42
CA TRP A 63 -22.99 -21.24 38.55
C TRP A 63 -21.82 -22.22 38.47
N VAL A 64 -21.92 -23.32 37.72
CA VAL A 64 -20.85 -24.32 37.55
C VAL A 64 -20.05 -24.02 36.27
N GLN A 65 -20.74 -23.71 35.21
CA GLN A 65 -20.16 -23.52 33.90
C GLN A 65 -20.26 -22.05 33.44
N LYS A 66 -19.19 -21.51 32.87
CA LYS A 66 -19.13 -20.17 32.29
C LYS A 66 -18.73 -20.32 30.84
N PRO A 67 -19.54 -19.88 29.85
CA PRO A 67 -19.15 -19.83 28.48
C PRO A 67 -18.28 -18.60 28.25
N ILE A 68 -17.21 -18.77 27.51
CA ILE A 68 -16.30 -17.70 27.05
C ILE A 68 -16.36 -17.70 25.55
N ILE A 69 -16.88 -16.61 25.00
CA ILE A 69 -17.13 -16.47 23.58
C ILE A 69 -15.93 -15.79 22.94
N TYR A 70 -15.38 -16.41 21.91
CA TYR A 70 -14.30 -15.89 21.07
C TYR A 70 -14.81 -15.63 19.67
N ASP A 71 -14.42 -14.50 19.10
CA ASP A 71 -14.65 -14.17 17.70
C ASP A 71 -13.53 -14.82 16.86
N ILE A 72 -13.90 -15.65 15.88
CA ILE A 72 -12.96 -16.33 14.98
C ILE A 72 -12.81 -15.63 13.62
N ARG A 73 -13.46 -14.48 13.44
CA ARG A 73 -13.30 -13.66 12.24
C ARG A 73 -11.95 -12.95 12.25
N SER A 74 -11.44 -12.70 11.06
CA SER A 74 -10.20 -11.91 10.92
C SER A 74 -10.40 -10.48 11.39
N LYS A 75 -9.56 -10.05 12.33
CA LYS A 75 -9.56 -8.70 12.88
C LYS A 75 -8.28 -7.97 12.53
N PRO A 76 -8.36 -6.70 12.09
CA PRO A 76 -7.18 -5.87 11.90
C PRO A 76 -6.68 -5.29 13.22
N ARG A 77 -5.36 -5.30 13.41
CA ARG A 77 -4.70 -4.59 14.50
C ARG A 77 -3.46 -3.87 13.99
N ASN A 78 -3.31 -2.62 14.41
CA ASN A 78 -2.12 -1.84 14.14
C ASN A 78 -1.24 -1.84 15.38
N VAL A 79 0.03 -2.20 15.21
CA VAL A 79 1.02 -2.24 16.28
C VAL A 79 2.16 -1.28 15.91
N PRO A 80 2.24 -0.10 16.54
CA PRO A 80 3.39 0.79 16.38
C PRO A 80 4.56 0.24 17.21
N VAL A 81 5.72 0.13 16.60
CA VAL A 81 6.95 -0.37 17.22
C VAL A 81 8.08 0.59 16.94
N MET A 82 8.80 0.99 17.97
CA MET A 82 10.03 1.74 17.88
C MET A 82 11.21 0.77 18.02
N THR A 83 12.13 0.78 17.06
CA THR A 83 13.28 -0.13 17.04
C THR A 83 14.51 0.56 16.45
N GLY A 84 15.70 -0.01 16.68
CA GLY A 84 16.94 0.40 16.02
C GLY A 84 17.22 -0.47 14.81
N SER A 85 17.70 0.13 13.73
CA SER A 85 18.26 -0.57 12.58
C SER A 85 19.69 -1.05 12.88
N LYS A 86 20.28 -1.79 11.95
CA LYS A 86 21.66 -2.30 12.09
C LYS A 86 22.69 -1.17 12.21
N ASP A 87 22.47 -0.04 11.56
CA ASP A 87 23.29 1.18 11.63
C ASP A 87 22.93 2.10 12.82
N LEU A 88 22.26 1.54 13.84
CA LEU A 88 21.86 2.21 15.08
C LEU A 88 20.93 3.42 14.90
N GLN A 89 20.23 3.50 13.77
CA GLN A 89 19.22 4.53 13.56
C GLN A 89 17.88 4.11 14.18
N THR A 90 17.23 5.05 14.88
CA THR A 90 15.90 4.82 15.45
C THR A 90 14.85 4.88 14.34
N VAL A 91 14.07 3.81 14.23
CA VAL A 91 13.01 3.67 13.24
C VAL A 91 11.69 3.41 13.94
N ASN A 92 10.65 4.16 13.57
CA ASN A 92 9.28 3.91 13.98
C ASN A 92 8.55 3.18 12.85
N ILE A 93 8.11 1.97 13.13
CA ILE A 93 7.42 1.13 12.16
C ILE A 93 6.04 0.79 12.70
N THR A 94 5.00 1.01 11.91
CA THR A 94 3.65 0.56 12.23
C THR A 94 3.33 -0.65 11.38
N LEU A 95 3.04 -1.76 12.05
CA LEU A 95 2.64 -3.00 11.42
C LEU A 95 1.12 -3.15 11.51
N ARG A 96 0.48 -3.43 10.39
CA ARG A 96 -0.92 -3.83 10.35
C ARG A 96 -0.98 -5.33 10.18
N ILE A 97 -1.68 -5.99 11.11
CA ILE A 97 -1.81 -7.44 11.16
C ILE A 97 -3.29 -7.79 11.07
N LEU A 98 -3.64 -8.69 10.16
CA LEU A 98 -4.92 -9.36 10.12
C LEU A 98 -4.75 -10.72 10.78
N TYR A 99 -5.44 -10.94 11.89
CA TYR A 99 -5.29 -12.17 12.69
C TYR A 99 -6.64 -12.74 13.07
N ARG A 100 -6.63 -14.03 13.31
CA ARG A 100 -7.74 -14.77 13.92
C ARG A 100 -7.21 -15.89 14.79
N PRO A 101 -7.92 -16.26 15.87
CA PRO A 101 -7.55 -17.44 16.66
C PRO A 101 -7.89 -18.72 15.90
N GLN A 102 -7.07 -19.74 16.06
CA GLN A 102 -7.38 -21.07 15.55
C GLN A 102 -8.47 -21.72 16.42
N ALA A 103 -9.61 -22.03 15.81
CA ALA A 103 -10.80 -22.51 16.52
C ALA A 103 -10.51 -23.73 17.40
N ASP A 104 -9.74 -24.69 16.89
CA ASP A 104 -9.44 -25.95 17.61
C ASP A 104 -8.53 -25.74 18.83
N LEU A 105 -7.73 -24.67 18.82
CA LEU A 105 -6.78 -24.36 19.89
C LEU A 105 -7.30 -23.36 20.92
N LEU A 106 -8.53 -22.87 20.77
CA LEU A 106 -9.15 -21.92 21.73
C LEU A 106 -9.07 -22.34 23.19
N PRO A 107 -9.28 -23.63 23.58
CA PRO A 107 -9.12 -24.05 24.96
C PRO A 107 -7.69 -23.89 25.50
N LYS A 108 -6.69 -24.11 24.64
CA LYS A 108 -5.27 -23.93 25.00
C LYS A 108 -4.93 -22.44 25.10
N ILE A 109 -5.45 -21.62 24.17
CA ILE A 109 -5.30 -20.16 24.20
C ILE A 109 -5.86 -19.63 25.51
N TYR A 110 -7.07 -20.03 25.89
CA TYR A 110 -7.67 -19.58 27.12
C TYR A 110 -6.88 -20.02 28.37
N SER A 111 -6.39 -21.28 28.41
CA SER A 111 -5.63 -21.80 29.55
C SER A 111 -4.26 -21.13 29.71
N ASN A 112 -3.56 -20.86 28.61
CA ASN A 112 -2.17 -20.38 28.62
C ASN A 112 -2.06 -18.85 28.56
N LEU A 113 -2.90 -18.21 27.76
CA LEU A 113 -2.82 -16.79 27.43
C LEU A 113 -3.93 -15.96 28.09
N GLY A 114 -5.09 -16.59 28.38
CA GLY A 114 -6.26 -15.92 28.92
C GLY A 114 -7.19 -15.35 27.85
N PHE A 115 -8.16 -14.57 28.30
CA PHE A 115 -9.12 -13.91 27.41
C PHE A 115 -8.47 -12.76 26.64
N ASP A 116 -7.55 -12.03 27.27
CA ASP A 116 -6.94 -10.79 26.74
C ASP A 116 -5.67 -11.07 25.90
N TYR A 117 -5.57 -12.24 25.25
CA TYR A 117 -4.42 -12.61 24.43
C TYR A 117 -4.16 -11.61 23.29
N GLU A 118 -5.22 -11.00 22.76
CA GLU A 118 -5.16 -10.00 21.68
C GLU A 118 -4.37 -8.74 22.10
N GLU A 119 -4.54 -8.30 23.35
CA GLU A 119 -3.93 -7.06 23.85
C GLU A 119 -2.52 -7.25 24.41
N ARG A 120 -2.22 -8.42 24.91
CA ARG A 120 -0.96 -8.70 25.61
C ARG A 120 0.03 -9.47 24.77
N VAL A 121 -0.40 -10.53 24.12
CA VAL A 121 0.49 -11.48 23.46
C VAL A 121 0.84 -11.02 22.05
N LEU A 122 -0.15 -10.59 21.29
CA LEU A 122 0.06 -10.18 19.90
C LEU A 122 1.03 -9.00 19.74
N PRO A 123 0.91 -7.88 20.51
CA PRO A 123 1.89 -6.81 20.43
C PRO A 123 3.28 -7.23 20.90
N SER A 124 3.38 -8.09 21.91
CA SER A 124 4.65 -8.58 22.43
C SER A 124 5.43 -9.38 21.37
N ILE A 125 4.76 -10.38 20.76
CA ILE A 125 5.36 -11.18 19.68
C ILE A 125 5.74 -10.31 18.49
N THR A 126 4.84 -9.42 18.09
CA THR A 126 5.08 -8.51 16.96
C THR A 126 6.30 -7.64 17.21
N THR A 127 6.41 -7.06 18.40
CA THR A 127 7.57 -6.23 18.78
C THR A 127 8.86 -7.02 18.81
N GLU A 128 8.84 -8.24 19.36
CA GLU A 128 9.99 -9.13 19.41
C GLU A 128 10.51 -9.48 18.01
N VAL A 129 9.62 -9.97 17.15
CA VAL A 129 9.97 -10.38 15.79
C VAL A 129 10.42 -9.18 14.94
N LEU A 130 9.68 -8.07 15.03
CA LEU A 130 10.02 -6.87 14.26
C LEU A 130 11.40 -6.34 14.66
N LYS A 131 11.71 -6.27 15.95
CA LYS A 131 13.03 -5.87 16.45
C LYS A 131 14.13 -6.79 15.94
N ALA A 132 13.89 -8.10 15.98
CA ALA A 132 14.87 -9.10 15.54
C ALA A 132 15.16 -9.02 14.04
N VAL A 133 14.14 -8.78 13.22
CA VAL A 133 14.28 -8.66 11.77
C VAL A 133 14.89 -7.32 11.38
N VAL A 134 14.37 -6.21 11.91
CA VAL A 134 14.83 -4.85 11.55
C VAL A 134 16.30 -4.63 11.94
N ALA A 135 16.76 -5.21 13.04
CA ALA A 135 18.17 -5.15 13.46
C ALA A 135 19.15 -5.81 12.47
N GLN A 136 18.67 -6.57 11.48
CA GLN A 136 19.51 -7.20 10.46
C GLN A 136 19.70 -6.32 9.22
N PHE A 137 18.89 -5.27 9.05
CA PHE A 137 18.87 -4.39 7.88
C PHE A 137 19.38 -2.99 8.23
N ASP A 138 20.06 -2.36 7.30
CA ASP A 138 20.42 -0.94 7.39
C ASP A 138 19.18 -0.05 7.13
N ALA A 139 19.18 1.17 7.66
CA ALA A 139 18.05 2.09 7.49
C ALA A 139 17.74 2.39 6.00
N SER A 140 18.76 2.46 5.17
CA SER A 140 18.62 2.64 3.72
C SER A 140 18.00 1.41 3.02
N GLU A 141 18.30 0.20 3.51
CA GLU A 141 17.72 -1.04 2.97
C GLU A 141 16.25 -1.18 3.33
N LEU A 142 15.84 -0.72 4.52
CA LEU A 142 14.42 -0.68 4.93
C LEU A 142 13.56 0.17 3.98
N ILE A 143 14.15 1.17 3.31
CA ILE A 143 13.47 2.00 2.32
C ILE A 143 13.47 1.32 0.95
N THR A 144 14.64 0.87 0.49
CA THR A 144 14.84 0.35 -0.87
C THR A 144 14.35 -1.08 -1.06
N GLN A 145 14.48 -1.92 -0.01
CA GLN A 145 14.13 -3.34 -0.02
C GLN A 145 12.94 -3.65 0.89
N ARG A 146 11.98 -2.73 0.97
CA ARG A 146 10.81 -2.85 1.84
C ARG A 146 10.04 -4.17 1.68
N GLU A 147 9.93 -4.64 0.45
CA GLU A 147 9.25 -5.89 0.09
C GLU A 147 9.91 -7.12 0.75
N LEU A 148 11.23 -7.19 0.64
CA LEU A 148 12.02 -8.28 1.22
C LEU A 148 11.93 -8.29 2.75
N VAL A 149 11.99 -7.11 3.37
CA VAL A 149 11.81 -6.96 4.82
C VAL A 149 10.41 -7.40 5.23
N SER A 150 9.37 -6.99 4.48
CA SER A 150 7.99 -7.37 4.73
C SER A 150 7.80 -8.89 4.68
N GLN A 151 8.35 -9.57 3.68
CA GLN A 151 8.30 -11.02 3.56
C GLN A 151 9.00 -11.71 4.74
N ARG A 152 10.19 -11.23 5.12
CA ARG A 152 10.92 -11.81 6.25
C ARG A 152 10.18 -11.66 7.58
N VAL A 153 9.55 -10.49 7.79
CA VAL A 153 8.69 -10.23 8.95
C VAL A 153 7.48 -11.16 8.92
N ASN A 154 6.83 -11.31 7.76
CA ASN A 154 5.68 -12.17 7.59
C ASN A 154 6.01 -13.63 7.96
N ASP A 155 7.08 -14.20 7.42
CA ASP A 155 7.49 -15.57 7.66
C ASP A 155 7.79 -15.80 9.15
N SER A 156 8.62 -14.95 9.74
CA SER A 156 9.01 -15.07 11.14
C SER A 156 7.84 -14.86 12.11
N LEU A 157 6.94 -13.91 11.79
CA LEU A 157 5.79 -13.62 12.63
C LEU A 157 4.73 -14.71 12.53
N THR A 158 4.50 -15.27 11.34
CA THR A 158 3.56 -16.37 11.12
C THR A 158 3.99 -17.62 11.89
N GLU A 159 5.27 -17.98 11.81
CA GLU A 159 5.82 -19.11 12.56
C GLU A 159 5.66 -18.91 14.09
N ARG A 160 6.00 -17.71 14.56
CA ARG A 160 5.90 -17.38 15.99
C ARG A 160 4.46 -17.34 16.48
N ALA A 161 3.54 -16.73 15.74
CA ALA A 161 2.12 -16.66 16.10
C ALA A 161 1.44 -18.03 16.09
N ALA A 162 1.80 -18.91 15.15
CA ALA A 162 1.28 -20.27 15.08
C ALA A 162 1.60 -21.07 16.35
N SER A 163 2.76 -20.85 16.99
CA SER A 163 3.12 -21.51 18.25
C SER A 163 2.17 -21.16 19.40
N PHE A 164 1.47 -20.04 19.32
CA PHE A 164 0.45 -19.59 20.28
C PHE A 164 -0.99 -19.90 19.84
N GLY A 165 -1.16 -20.52 18.67
CA GLY A 165 -2.49 -20.85 18.12
C GLY A 165 -3.19 -19.65 17.47
N ILE A 166 -2.44 -18.63 17.07
CA ILE A 166 -2.95 -17.46 16.36
C ILE A 166 -2.58 -17.62 14.89
N LEU A 167 -3.58 -17.55 14.01
CA LEU A 167 -3.40 -17.55 12.56
C LEU A 167 -3.30 -16.09 12.10
N LEU A 168 -2.31 -15.83 11.26
CA LEU A 168 -2.12 -14.55 10.60
C LEU A 168 -2.55 -14.70 9.13
N ASP A 169 -3.55 -13.92 8.74
CA ASP A 169 -4.08 -13.95 7.37
C ASP A 169 -3.31 -13.00 6.46
N ASP A 170 -2.94 -11.81 6.98
CA ASP A 170 -2.17 -10.81 6.24
C ASP A 170 -1.35 -9.91 7.17
N ILE A 171 -0.18 -9.49 6.71
CA ILE A 171 0.72 -8.61 7.45
C ILE A 171 1.28 -7.56 6.50
N ALA A 172 1.08 -6.28 6.82
CA ALA A 172 1.56 -5.18 6.03
C ALA A 172 2.31 -4.15 6.88
N LEU A 173 3.47 -3.73 6.39
CA LEU A 173 4.19 -2.56 6.91
C LEU A 173 3.48 -1.31 6.39
N THR A 174 2.75 -0.59 7.25
CA THR A 174 1.97 0.58 6.83
C THR A 174 2.80 1.85 6.81
N GLN A 175 3.54 2.10 7.86
CA GLN A 175 4.33 3.31 8.01
C GLN A 175 5.72 2.98 8.52
N ILE A 176 6.74 3.57 7.87
CA ILE A 176 8.12 3.57 8.32
C ILE A 176 8.54 5.03 8.40
N SER A 177 8.91 5.49 9.58
CA SER A 177 9.40 6.85 9.81
C SER A 177 10.73 6.82 10.56
N PHE A 178 11.64 7.66 10.11
CA PHE A 178 12.97 7.82 10.67
C PHE A 178 13.06 9.11 11.48
N THR A 179 14.16 9.32 12.17
CA THR A 179 14.47 10.61 12.78
C THR A 179 14.58 11.70 11.72
N SER A 180 14.18 12.93 12.07
CA SER A 180 14.20 14.07 11.15
C SER A 180 15.59 14.35 10.57
N GLU A 181 16.63 14.16 11.38
CA GLU A 181 18.03 14.32 10.98
C GLU A 181 18.45 13.32 9.91
N PHE A 182 18.08 12.04 10.08
CA PHE A 182 18.35 10.99 9.11
C PHE A 182 17.60 11.22 7.81
N SER A 183 16.31 11.58 7.89
CA SER A 183 15.49 11.89 6.70
C SER A 183 16.09 13.03 5.89
N ALA A 184 16.51 14.12 6.54
CA ALA A 184 17.17 15.24 5.87
C ALA A 184 18.49 14.86 5.21
N ALA A 185 19.30 14.01 5.86
CA ALA A 185 20.55 13.51 5.28
C ALA A 185 20.32 12.60 4.07
N VAL A 186 19.32 11.73 4.12
CA VAL A 186 18.93 10.85 2.99
C VAL A 186 18.39 11.68 1.83
N GLU A 187 17.52 12.66 2.08
CA GLU A 187 17.03 13.59 1.07
C GLU A 187 18.16 14.37 0.39
N ALA A 188 19.09 14.94 1.18
CA ALA A 188 20.23 15.63 0.64
C ALA A 188 21.13 14.72 -0.22
N LYS A 189 21.34 13.48 0.19
CA LYS A 189 22.06 12.48 -0.61
C LYS A 189 21.34 12.16 -1.92
N GLN A 190 20.01 11.95 -1.88
CA GLN A 190 19.23 11.67 -3.08
C GLN A 190 19.22 12.85 -4.05
N VAL A 191 19.08 14.09 -3.55
CA VAL A 191 19.16 15.30 -4.37
C VAL A 191 20.53 15.38 -5.05
N ALA A 192 21.63 15.20 -4.30
CA ALA A 192 22.97 15.23 -4.87
C ALA A 192 23.20 14.13 -5.92
N GLN A 193 22.67 12.93 -5.70
CA GLN A 193 22.73 11.85 -6.70
C GLN A 193 21.95 12.19 -7.96
N GLN A 194 20.74 12.73 -7.81
CA GLN A 194 19.89 13.13 -8.92
C GLN A 194 20.51 14.29 -9.73
N GLU A 195 21.16 15.25 -9.05
CA GLU A 195 21.89 16.32 -9.70
C GLU A 195 23.11 15.78 -10.49
N ALA A 196 23.85 14.84 -9.92
CA ALA A 196 24.95 14.18 -10.61
C ALA A 196 24.51 13.40 -11.86
N GLU A 197 23.40 12.66 -11.77
CA GLU A 197 22.80 11.97 -12.92
C GLU A 197 22.31 12.96 -13.97
N ARG A 198 21.64 14.03 -13.55
CA ARG A 198 21.19 15.09 -14.45
C ARG A 198 22.38 15.73 -15.17
N ALA A 199 23.48 15.99 -14.48
CA ALA A 199 24.69 16.52 -15.10
C ALA A 199 25.27 15.57 -16.15
N ARG A 200 25.29 14.26 -15.89
CA ARG A 200 25.70 13.24 -16.86
C ARG A 200 24.82 13.25 -18.12
N PHE A 201 23.51 13.27 -17.96
CA PHE A 201 22.59 13.36 -19.09
C PHE A 201 22.72 14.66 -19.88
N LEU A 202 23.02 15.78 -19.24
CA LEU A 202 23.30 17.05 -19.92
C LEU A 202 24.55 16.97 -20.77
N VAL A 203 25.63 16.35 -20.26
CA VAL A 203 26.87 16.14 -21.03
C VAL A 203 26.60 15.21 -22.20
N GLU A 204 25.94 14.07 -21.98
CA GLU A 204 25.60 13.13 -23.05
C GLU A 204 24.72 13.77 -24.13
N LYS A 205 23.71 14.56 -23.71
CA LYS A 205 22.88 15.34 -24.65
C LYS A 205 23.71 16.32 -25.47
N ALA A 206 24.65 17.04 -24.83
CA ALA A 206 25.51 17.97 -25.51
C ALA A 206 26.44 17.27 -26.51
N GLU A 207 26.98 16.10 -26.17
CA GLU A 207 27.77 15.27 -27.06
C GLU A 207 26.96 14.79 -28.28
N GLN A 208 25.73 14.32 -28.05
CA GLN A 208 24.82 13.90 -29.10
C GLN A 208 24.44 15.06 -30.03
N GLN A 209 24.18 16.24 -29.46
CA GLN A 209 23.92 17.44 -30.23
C GLN A 209 25.14 17.86 -31.09
N LYS A 210 26.35 17.77 -30.51
CA LYS A 210 27.58 18.00 -31.28
C LYS A 210 27.71 17.00 -32.42
N MET A 211 27.52 15.72 -32.17
CA MET A 211 27.60 14.70 -33.23
C MET A 211 26.54 14.92 -34.30
N ALA A 212 25.33 15.24 -33.92
CA ALA A 212 24.25 15.55 -34.86
C ALA A 212 24.60 16.77 -35.75
N ALA A 213 25.16 17.83 -35.14
CA ALA A 213 25.60 19.01 -35.89
C ALA A 213 26.75 18.70 -36.85
N VAL A 214 27.71 17.87 -36.46
CA VAL A 214 28.82 17.42 -37.32
C VAL A 214 28.27 16.60 -38.48
N ILE A 215 27.42 15.61 -38.22
CA ILE A 215 26.81 14.76 -39.27
C ILE A 215 25.98 15.61 -40.25
N SER A 216 25.21 16.58 -39.72
CA SER A 216 24.45 17.51 -40.56
C SER A 216 25.38 18.35 -41.47
N ALA A 217 26.45 18.92 -40.91
CA ALA A 217 27.40 19.69 -41.66
C ALA A 217 28.19 18.88 -42.72
N GLU A 218 28.53 17.63 -42.38
CA GLU A 218 29.13 16.69 -43.35
C GLU A 218 28.15 16.36 -44.47
N GLY A 219 26.88 16.09 -44.13
CA GLY A 219 25.81 15.85 -45.10
C GLY A 219 25.58 17.04 -46.02
N ASP A 220 25.53 18.25 -45.47
CA ASP A 220 25.41 19.49 -46.27
C ASP A 220 26.61 19.71 -47.19
N SER A 221 27.82 19.43 -46.68
CA SER A 221 29.05 19.52 -47.51
C SER A 221 29.04 18.50 -48.64
N GLU A 222 28.59 17.28 -48.39
CA GLU A 222 28.52 16.23 -49.41
C GLU A 222 27.41 16.53 -50.42
N ALA A 223 26.26 17.03 -49.97
CA ALA A 223 25.19 17.51 -50.84
C ALA A 223 25.65 18.68 -51.75
N ALA A 224 26.39 19.64 -51.17
CA ALA A 224 26.97 20.74 -51.94
C ALA A 224 27.98 20.26 -52.99
N LYS A 225 28.82 19.28 -52.66
CA LYS A 225 29.75 18.65 -53.61
C LYS A 225 29.04 17.93 -54.77
N MET A 226 27.97 17.17 -54.42
CA MET A 226 27.16 16.50 -55.45
C MET A 226 26.44 17.48 -56.36
N LEU A 227 25.90 18.58 -55.82
CA LEU A 227 25.31 19.64 -56.57
C LEU A 227 26.34 20.33 -57.50
N ALA A 228 27.52 20.70 -56.99
CA ALA A 228 28.60 21.29 -57.80
C ALA A 228 29.04 20.36 -58.91
N LYS A 229 29.14 19.06 -58.68
CA LYS A 229 29.48 18.07 -59.72
C LYS A 229 28.37 17.94 -60.76
N SER A 230 27.13 18.02 -60.39
CA SER A 230 25.96 17.98 -61.24
C SER A 230 25.89 19.24 -62.12
N PHE A 231 26.16 20.44 -61.55
CA PHE A 231 26.24 21.68 -62.30
C PHE A 231 27.37 21.67 -63.32
N GLY A 232 28.55 21.14 -62.98
CA GLY A 232 29.67 20.99 -63.86
C GLY A 232 29.42 20.07 -65.11
N SER A 233 28.51 19.06 -64.89
CA SER A 233 28.17 18.12 -65.96
C SER A 233 26.96 18.50 -66.80
N SER A 234 26.03 19.32 -66.28
CA SER A 234 24.74 19.66 -66.93
C SER A 234 24.67 21.05 -67.58
N GLY A 235 25.70 21.88 -67.40
CA GLY A 235 25.76 23.23 -68.00
C GLY A 235 24.71 24.21 -67.36
N ASP A 236 24.54 25.37 -68.03
CA ASP A 236 23.72 26.51 -67.58
C ASP A 236 22.22 26.18 -67.42
N GLY A 237 21.72 25.17 -68.13
CA GLY A 237 20.30 24.81 -68.10
C GLY A 237 19.75 24.40 -66.70
N LEU A 238 20.60 23.79 -65.86
CA LEU A 238 20.20 23.38 -64.48
C LEU A 238 20.13 24.62 -63.57
N ILE A 239 20.95 25.64 -63.82
CA ILE A 239 20.91 26.88 -63.04
C ILE A 239 19.61 27.66 -63.33
N GLU A 240 19.19 27.69 -64.61
CA GLU A 240 17.91 28.32 -65.00
C GLU A 240 16.70 27.54 -64.37
N LEU A 241 16.72 26.23 -64.41
CA LEU A 241 15.66 25.41 -63.82
C LEU A 241 15.53 25.68 -62.27
N ARG A 242 16.66 25.73 -61.59
CA ARG A 242 16.66 26.06 -60.12
C ARG A 242 16.20 27.50 -59.86
N ARG A 243 16.53 28.43 -60.79
CA ARG A 243 16.04 29.80 -60.67
C ARG A 243 14.54 29.91 -60.87
N ILE A 244 13.95 29.09 -61.72
CA ILE A 244 12.52 29.00 -61.94
C ILE A 244 11.85 28.36 -60.74
N GLU A 245 12.35 27.23 -60.22
CA GLU A 245 11.85 26.59 -59.03
C GLU A 245 11.86 27.53 -57.79
N ALA A 246 12.96 28.24 -57.56
CA ALA A 246 13.07 29.21 -56.50
C ALA A 246 12.08 30.37 -56.65
N ALA A 247 11.86 30.83 -57.88
CA ALA A 247 10.87 31.87 -58.19
C ALA A 247 9.44 31.39 -57.95
N GLU A 248 9.14 30.11 -58.27
CA GLU A 248 7.85 29.47 -57.98
C GLU A 248 7.61 29.35 -56.50
N ASP A 249 8.59 28.87 -55.70
CA ASP A 249 8.49 28.75 -54.24
C ASP A 249 8.28 30.14 -53.61
N ILE A 250 9.01 31.17 -54.04
CA ILE A 250 8.83 32.54 -53.56
C ILE A 250 7.43 33.03 -53.89
N ALA A 251 6.96 32.80 -55.12
CA ALA A 251 5.64 33.23 -55.58
C ALA A 251 4.54 32.51 -54.74
N TYR A 252 4.72 31.22 -54.47
CA TYR A 252 3.79 30.43 -53.63
C TYR A 252 3.76 30.95 -52.17
N GLN A 253 4.92 31.24 -51.56
CA GLN A 253 5.00 31.80 -50.20
C GLN A 253 4.40 33.21 -50.16
N LEU A 254 4.64 34.05 -51.18
CA LEU A 254 4.05 35.37 -51.26
C LEU A 254 2.54 35.31 -51.49
N GLY A 255 2.04 34.36 -52.28
CA GLY A 255 0.60 34.15 -52.49
C GLY A 255 -0.13 33.69 -51.24
N LYS A 256 0.54 33.00 -50.32
CA LYS A 256 -0.01 32.52 -49.05
C LYS A 256 -0.03 33.58 -47.93
N ASN A 257 0.86 34.58 -48.02
CA ASN A 257 0.96 35.63 -47.02
C ASN A 257 0.00 36.79 -47.33
N ARG A 258 -0.85 37.12 -46.35
CA ARG A 258 -1.89 38.14 -46.45
C ARG A 258 -1.36 39.60 -46.47
N ASN A 259 -0.10 39.81 -46.03
CA ASN A 259 0.55 41.11 -45.90
C ASN A 259 1.76 41.23 -46.88
N VAL A 260 1.50 41.21 -48.16
CA VAL A 260 2.55 41.41 -49.19
C VAL A 260 2.34 42.77 -49.83
N SER A 261 3.37 43.65 -49.81
CA SER A 261 3.39 44.91 -50.49
C SER A 261 4.39 44.84 -51.68
N TYR A 262 3.94 45.10 -52.90
CA TYR A 262 4.77 45.17 -54.07
C TYR A 262 5.27 46.59 -54.21
N LEU A 263 6.58 46.78 -54.15
CA LEU A 263 7.23 48.07 -54.46
C LEU A 263 7.79 48.07 -55.88
N PRO A 264 7.50 49.09 -56.70
CA PRO A 264 8.14 49.21 -58.00
C PRO A 264 9.63 49.54 -57.86
N ASP A 265 10.40 49.03 -58.78
CA ASP A 265 11.87 49.20 -58.84
C ASP A 265 12.24 50.69 -58.91
N GLY A 266 13.04 51.20 -57.98
CA GLY A 266 13.53 52.60 -57.99
C GLY A 266 12.88 53.54 -56.94
N VAL A 267 11.99 53.09 -56.04
CA VAL A 267 11.42 53.96 -55.02
C VAL A 267 12.13 53.73 -53.67
N ASN A 268 12.85 54.75 -53.19
CA ASN A 268 13.33 54.82 -51.81
C ASN A 268 12.16 55.09 -50.89
N ALA A 269 11.37 54.04 -50.56
CA ALA A 269 10.30 54.13 -49.63
C ALA A 269 10.80 53.83 -48.18
N LEU A 270 10.77 54.82 -47.31
CA LEU A 270 10.91 54.69 -45.92
C LEU A 270 9.64 53.92 -45.38
N LEU A 271 9.75 52.62 -45.30
CA LEU A 271 8.71 51.80 -44.70
C LEU A 271 8.62 52.04 -43.16
N ASN A 272 7.63 52.80 -42.79
CA ASN A 272 7.25 52.93 -41.37
C ASN A 272 6.52 51.65 -40.96
N LEU A 273 7.25 50.67 -40.45
CA LEU A 273 6.65 49.45 -39.90
C LEU A 273 5.99 49.78 -38.56
N PRO A 274 4.68 49.59 -38.38
CA PRO A 274 4.08 49.70 -37.07
C PRO A 274 4.67 48.61 -36.16
N SER A 275 5.23 49.02 -35.02
CA SER A 275 5.67 48.14 -33.98
C SER A 275 4.47 47.27 -33.52
N MET A 276 4.51 45.98 -33.81
CA MET A 276 3.56 45.03 -33.21
C MET A 276 3.86 44.93 -31.73
N GLY A 277 2.91 45.39 -30.90
CA GLY A 277 2.84 45.16 -29.45
C GLY A 277 2.42 43.74 -29.12
#